data_adb309783e935bfe83838e07915487d2
#
_entry.id   adb309783e935bfe83838e07915487d2
#
_cell.length_a   1.000
_cell.length_b   1.000
_cell.length_c   1.000
_cell.angle_alpha   90.00
_cell.angle_beta   90.00
_cell.angle_gamma   90.00
#
_symmetry.space_group_name_H-M   'P 1'
#
loop_
_entity.id
_entity.type
_entity.pdbx_description
1 polymer ?
#
loop_
_entity_poly.entity_id
_entity_poly.type
_entity_poly.pdbx_seq_one_letter_code
_entity_poly.pdbx_strand_id
1 'polypeptide(L)'
;MISLSFAKGTVVVASNFRLPHTAWDERLGCYRCLAMFYEDLVGYLKLSGLEYEDKVLDLLPMQDLSCCELGLRLHDYQEEALKKWLQTRRGALVLPTGAGKTVVGIKAISVLNVPTLVVVPTLELVRQWKRELERRLGAGGEGAEVEVGTYSGEAHILKPLTVSTYETAYLRAEELGNRFLFLVFDEVHHLPSPGFASIAEMFVAPYRLGLTATYEREDGLHADLERLVGGKVYEISVEKLAGRHLANYTTRRVVTDLTGEERKEYEKYHAVFTDFLKQKGVVLRSPRDFRLLVMRTGRDAGAREALLARNRARRIALNSSTKLKALAEILDRHFGERIIIFTEHNSLVYAISREFLVPAITHTTPKEERAEILEKFRDGRYKVVVTSKVLEEGIDVPEASVGVILSGSGSRREYKQRLGRILRKTETGKGKGKGKKEKLAILYEIVSKRTTEVGIARRRKNKNQDKNVAG
;
A
#
# COMPACT_ATOMS: atom_id res chain seq x y z
N MET A 1 33.01 -21.76 25.20
CA MET A 1 31.63 -21.27 25.42
C MET A 1 31.22 -20.46 24.20
N ILE A 2 30.04 -20.68 23.66
CA ILE A 2 29.49 -19.92 22.54
C ILE A 2 28.88 -18.64 23.11
N SER A 3 29.13 -17.49 22.50
CA SER A 3 28.50 -16.24 22.91
C SER A 3 27.84 -15.54 21.73
N LEU A 4 26.61 -15.10 21.93
CA LEU A 4 25.81 -14.39 20.94
C LEU A 4 25.63 -12.93 21.40
N SER A 5 25.83 -11.98 20.48
CA SER A 5 25.58 -10.56 20.73
C SER A 5 25.03 -9.89 19.47
N PHE A 6 24.38 -8.73 19.62
CA PHE A 6 23.87 -7.96 18.48
C PHE A 6 24.82 -6.82 18.15
N ALA A 7 25.15 -6.67 16.87
CA ALA A 7 25.94 -5.55 16.40
C ALA A 7 25.54 -5.16 14.98
N LYS A 8 25.13 -3.91 14.79
CA LYS A 8 24.86 -3.29 13.48
C LYS A 8 23.95 -4.12 12.59
N GLY A 9 22.80 -4.55 13.12
CA GLY A 9 21.80 -5.31 12.38
C GLY A 9 22.16 -6.78 12.09
N THR A 10 23.17 -7.34 12.79
CA THR A 10 23.59 -8.74 12.67
C THR A 10 23.79 -9.36 14.05
N VAL A 11 23.66 -10.66 14.13
CA VAL A 11 24.10 -11.44 15.29
C VAL A 11 25.58 -11.81 15.11
N VAL A 12 26.38 -11.38 16.06
CA VAL A 12 27.79 -11.75 16.18
C VAL A 12 27.89 -13.00 17.05
N VAL A 13 28.62 -13.99 16.55
CA VAL A 13 28.75 -15.30 17.17
C VAL A 13 30.21 -15.60 17.44
N ALA A 14 30.59 -15.58 18.71
CA ALA A 14 31.90 -16.04 19.14
C ALA A 14 31.84 -17.58 19.34
N SER A 15 32.42 -18.33 18.42
CA SER A 15 32.46 -19.76 18.41
C SER A 15 33.73 -20.27 17.73
N ASN A 16 34.24 -21.45 18.16
CA ASN A 16 35.39 -22.10 17.56
C ASN A 16 35.04 -22.89 16.28
N PHE A 17 33.75 -22.96 15.93
CA PHE A 17 33.25 -23.65 14.74
C PHE A 17 32.07 -22.89 14.13
N ARG A 18 31.82 -23.17 12.86
CA ARG A 18 30.76 -22.52 12.11
C ARG A 18 29.38 -23.06 12.53
N LEU A 19 28.45 -22.14 12.83
CA LEU A 19 27.04 -22.46 13.09
C LEU A 19 26.18 -22.23 11.83
N PRO A 20 24.94 -22.74 11.78
CA PRO A 20 24.01 -22.48 10.67
C PRO A 20 23.80 -21.00 10.43
N HIS A 21 23.59 -20.61 9.16
CA HIS A 21 23.38 -19.23 8.71
C HIS A 21 24.53 -18.25 9.00
N THR A 22 25.67 -18.71 9.53
CA THR A 22 26.81 -17.86 9.87
C THR A 22 27.87 -17.81 8.76
N ALA A 23 28.51 -16.66 8.61
CA ALA A 23 29.71 -16.45 7.78
C ALA A 23 30.81 -15.85 8.64
N TRP A 24 32.08 -16.23 8.34
CA TRP A 24 33.25 -15.68 9.01
C TRP A 24 33.49 -14.24 8.57
N ASP A 25 33.65 -13.33 9.51
CA ASP A 25 34.08 -11.94 9.27
C ASP A 25 35.54 -11.78 9.72
N GLU A 26 36.45 -11.73 8.74
CA GLU A 26 37.89 -11.61 9.00
C GLU A 26 38.27 -10.34 9.77
N ARG A 27 37.51 -9.26 9.59
CA ARG A 27 37.79 -7.96 10.23
C ARG A 27 37.54 -8.00 11.74
N LEU A 28 36.61 -8.84 12.18
CA LEU A 28 36.22 -8.96 13.59
C LEU A 28 36.73 -10.24 14.23
N GLY A 29 37.24 -11.20 13.43
CA GLY A 29 37.70 -12.49 13.94
C GLY A 29 36.58 -13.32 14.58
N CYS A 30 35.35 -13.22 14.06
CA CYS A 30 34.17 -13.92 14.58
C CYS A 30 33.19 -14.29 13.47
N TYR A 31 32.24 -15.15 13.77
CA TYR A 31 31.14 -15.43 12.85
C TYR A 31 30.03 -14.39 12.97
N ARG A 32 29.34 -14.14 11.88
CA ARG A 32 28.16 -13.26 11.83
C ARG A 32 27.04 -13.89 11.02
N CYS A 33 25.79 -13.63 11.41
CA CYS A 33 24.62 -13.92 10.59
C CYS A 33 23.67 -12.73 10.55
N LEU A 34 22.78 -12.71 9.54
CA LEU A 34 21.69 -11.74 9.52
C LEU A 34 20.81 -11.91 10.77
N ALA A 35 20.38 -10.80 11.36
CA ALA A 35 19.58 -10.83 12.58
C ALA A 35 18.28 -11.63 12.43
N MET A 36 17.71 -11.68 11.22
CA MET A 36 16.51 -12.47 10.92
C MET A 36 16.62 -13.97 11.21
N PHE A 37 17.83 -14.51 11.28
CA PHE A 37 18.10 -15.92 11.58
C PHE A 37 18.42 -16.20 13.05
N TYR A 38 18.21 -15.18 13.91
CA TYR A 38 18.49 -15.33 15.34
C TYR A 38 17.69 -16.48 15.99
N GLU A 39 16.37 -16.57 15.68
CA GLU A 39 15.53 -17.64 16.22
C GLU A 39 15.99 -19.03 15.75
N ASP A 40 16.34 -19.16 14.45
CA ASP A 40 16.86 -20.42 13.89
C ASP A 40 18.19 -20.83 14.55
N LEU A 41 19.06 -19.84 14.79
CA LEU A 41 20.35 -20.05 15.45
C LEU A 41 20.17 -20.52 16.91
N VAL A 42 19.33 -19.84 17.67
CA VAL A 42 19.01 -20.21 19.07
C VAL A 42 18.32 -21.57 19.12
N GLY A 43 17.39 -21.84 18.21
CA GLY A 43 16.73 -23.15 18.07
C GLY A 43 17.73 -24.27 17.82
N TYR A 44 18.69 -24.06 16.91
CA TYR A 44 19.77 -25.04 16.65
C TYR A 44 20.63 -25.29 17.89
N LEU A 45 21.06 -24.25 18.61
CA LEU A 45 21.88 -24.38 19.82
C LEU A 45 21.18 -25.20 20.91
N LYS A 46 19.89 -24.92 21.14
CA LYS A 46 19.06 -25.66 22.10
C LYS A 46 18.88 -27.12 21.71
N LEU A 47 18.55 -27.38 20.45
CA LEU A 47 18.38 -28.77 19.94
C LEU A 47 19.67 -29.58 19.97
N SER A 48 20.82 -28.93 19.77
CA SER A 48 22.15 -29.57 19.81
C SER A 48 22.71 -29.72 21.24
N GLY A 49 22.02 -29.24 22.27
CA GLY A 49 22.47 -29.27 23.65
C GLY A 49 23.75 -28.45 23.91
N LEU A 50 24.03 -27.46 23.08
CA LEU A 50 25.22 -26.61 23.19
C LEU A 50 25.01 -25.50 24.20
N GLU A 51 25.94 -25.34 25.14
CA GLU A 51 25.92 -24.23 26.08
C GLU A 51 26.31 -22.93 25.39
N TYR A 52 25.52 -21.90 25.60
CA TYR A 52 25.76 -20.54 25.04
C TYR A 52 25.31 -19.44 25.98
N GLU A 53 25.97 -18.31 25.86
CA GLU A 53 25.56 -17.03 26.48
C GLU A 53 24.85 -16.17 25.43
N ASP A 54 23.66 -15.67 25.74
CA ASP A 54 22.85 -14.87 24.83
C ASP A 54 22.71 -13.44 25.33
N LYS A 55 23.32 -12.50 24.61
CA LYS A 55 23.28 -11.04 24.84
C LYS A 55 22.70 -10.29 23.63
N VAL A 56 21.91 -10.97 22.79
CA VAL A 56 21.39 -10.39 21.57
C VAL A 56 20.24 -9.43 21.83
N LEU A 57 19.31 -9.82 22.69
CA LEU A 57 18.08 -9.05 22.93
C LEU A 57 18.29 -7.93 23.92
N ASP A 58 17.85 -6.73 23.54
CA ASP A 58 17.77 -5.54 24.40
C ASP A 58 16.36 -4.95 24.28
N LEU A 59 15.40 -5.73 24.78
CA LEU A 59 13.98 -5.47 24.59
C LEU A 59 13.50 -4.31 25.46
N LEU A 60 12.59 -3.52 24.87
CA LEU A 60 11.85 -2.52 25.62
C LEU A 60 10.83 -3.19 26.56
N PRO A 61 10.71 -2.76 27.82
CA PRO A 61 9.78 -3.35 28.78
C PRO A 61 8.33 -3.15 28.31
N MET A 62 7.62 -4.24 28.03
CA MET A 62 6.24 -4.20 27.54
C MET A 62 5.25 -3.91 28.63
N GLN A 63 4.28 -3.04 28.35
CA GLN A 63 3.10 -2.84 29.18
C GLN A 63 2.09 -3.98 28.89
N ASP A 64 1.44 -4.49 29.93
CA ASP A 64 0.42 -5.54 29.76
C ASP A 64 -0.82 -4.99 29.03
N LEU A 65 -1.10 -5.56 27.87
CA LEU A 65 -2.26 -5.23 27.03
C LEU A 65 -3.43 -6.23 27.20
N SER A 66 -3.34 -7.20 28.10
CA SER A 66 -4.35 -8.25 28.27
C SER A 66 -5.72 -7.71 28.66
N CYS A 67 -5.78 -6.59 29.38
CA CYS A 67 -7.03 -5.89 29.73
C CYS A 67 -7.72 -5.23 28.52
N CYS A 68 -7.01 -5.04 27.40
CA CYS A 68 -7.49 -4.33 26.21
C CYS A 68 -8.28 -5.24 25.24
N GLU A 69 -8.37 -6.55 25.51
CA GLU A 69 -9.05 -7.51 24.61
C GLU A 69 -10.55 -7.31 24.47
N LEU A 70 -11.22 -6.77 25.48
CA LEU A 70 -12.69 -6.69 25.58
C LEU A 70 -13.34 -5.72 24.56
N GLY A 71 -12.58 -4.81 23.94
CA GLY A 71 -13.12 -3.79 23.02
C GLY A 71 -12.99 -4.08 21.52
N LEU A 72 -12.09 -5.00 21.11
CA LEU A 72 -11.76 -5.25 19.70
C LEU A 72 -12.55 -6.43 19.13
N ARG A 73 -13.79 -6.16 18.67
CA ARG A 73 -14.55 -7.16 17.91
C ARG A 73 -14.09 -7.19 16.45
N LEU A 74 -13.71 -8.37 15.99
CA LEU A 74 -13.39 -8.64 14.59
C LEU A 74 -14.64 -9.15 13.85
N HIS A 75 -14.68 -8.94 12.54
CA HIS A 75 -15.61 -9.64 11.66
C HIS A 75 -15.09 -11.07 11.38
N ASP A 76 -15.96 -11.99 10.99
CA ASP A 76 -15.64 -13.41 10.76
C ASP A 76 -14.40 -13.58 9.85
N TYR A 77 -14.32 -12.84 8.75
CA TYR A 77 -13.18 -12.91 7.84
C TYR A 77 -11.87 -12.34 8.43
N GLN A 78 -11.97 -11.39 9.36
CA GLN A 78 -10.81 -10.85 10.08
C GLN A 78 -10.32 -11.83 11.13
N GLU A 79 -11.24 -12.52 11.83
CA GLU A 79 -10.91 -13.60 12.75
C GLU A 79 -10.25 -14.77 12.05
N GLU A 80 -10.78 -15.18 10.88
CA GLU A 80 -10.17 -16.21 10.04
C GLU A 80 -8.76 -15.81 9.60
N ALA A 81 -8.58 -14.57 9.14
CA ALA A 81 -7.28 -14.05 8.74
C ALA A 81 -6.26 -14.08 9.89
N LEU A 82 -6.67 -13.59 11.06
CA LEU A 82 -5.84 -13.60 12.26
C LEU A 82 -5.50 -15.04 12.70
N LYS A 83 -6.49 -15.93 12.73
CA LYS A 83 -6.29 -17.35 13.10
C LYS A 83 -5.29 -18.05 12.20
N LYS A 84 -5.36 -17.82 10.88
CA LYS A 84 -4.38 -18.38 9.93
C LYS A 84 -2.99 -17.84 10.16
N TRP A 85 -2.86 -16.54 10.41
CA TRP A 85 -1.56 -15.94 10.70
C TRP A 85 -0.98 -16.43 12.03
N LEU A 86 -1.78 -16.60 13.07
CA LEU A 86 -1.34 -17.09 14.37
C LEU A 86 -0.76 -18.52 14.35
N GLN A 87 -1.09 -19.32 13.33
CA GLN A 87 -0.51 -20.68 13.17
C GLN A 87 0.99 -20.64 12.90
N THR A 88 1.44 -19.68 12.11
CA THR A 88 2.85 -19.51 11.74
C THR A 88 3.49 -18.30 12.44
N ARG A 89 2.69 -17.35 12.88
CA ARG A 89 3.11 -16.03 13.40
C ARG A 89 4.02 -15.26 12.43
N ARG A 90 4.04 -15.71 11.16
CA ARG A 90 4.74 -15.09 10.03
C ARG A 90 3.85 -15.17 8.81
N GLY A 91 3.76 -14.07 8.05
CA GLY A 91 3.03 -14.05 6.79
C GLY A 91 2.30 -12.75 6.51
N ALA A 92 1.84 -12.63 5.28
CA ALA A 92 1.08 -11.50 4.78
C ALA A 92 -0.42 -11.81 4.69
N LEU A 93 -1.25 -10.87 5.16
CA LEU A 93 -2.69 -10.86 5.01
C LEU A 93 -3.08 -9.91 3.88
N VAL A 94 -3.73 -10.45 2.86
CA VAL A 94 -4.20 -9.67 1.70
C VAL A 94 -5.68 -9.35 1.87
N LEU A 95 -5.95 -8.15 2.34
CA LEU A 95 -7.29 -7.65 2.64
C LEU A 95 -7.57 -6.38 1.82
N PRO A 96 -8.74 -6.23 1.19
CA PRO A 96 -9.07 -5.02 0.46
C PRO A 96 -8.93 -3.75 1.29
N THR A 97 -8.73 -2.62 0.62
CA THR A 97 -8.81 -1.30 1.28
C THR A 97 -10.20 -1.12 1.88
N GLY A 98 -10.29 -0.64 3.11
CA GLY A 98 -11.56 -0.53 3.85
C GLY A 98 -12.00 -1.81 4.59
N ALA A 99 -11.30 -2.95 4.41
CA ALA A 99 -11.61 -4.20 5.13
C ALA A 99 -11.01 -4.25 6.56
N GLY A 100 -10.51 -3.15 7.10
CA GLY A 100 -10.02 -3.08 8.47
C GLY A 100 -8.68 -3.77 8.73
N LYS A 101 -7.72 -3.70 7.79
CA LYS A 101 -6.35 -4.22 7.97
C LYS A 101 -5.70 -3.80 9.28
N THR A 102 -5.82 -2.50 9.59
CA THR A 102 -5.29 -1.91 10.84
C THR A 102 -5.89 -2.57 12.08
N VAL A 103 -7.19 -2.89 12.06
CA VAL A 103 -7.88 -3.55 13.19
C VAL A 103 -7.32 -4.95 13.44
N VAL A 104 -7.08 -5.71 12.36
CA VAL A 104 -6.46 -7.05 12.45
C VAL A 104 -5.04 -6.95 12.99
N GLY A 105 -4.26 -5.96 12.53
CA GLY A 105 -2.90 -5.70 13.02
C GLY A 105 -2.89 -5.36 14.52
N ILE A 106 -3.79 -4.47 14.96
CA ILE A 106 -3.91 -4.11 16.38
C ILE A 106 -4.32 -5.32 17.23
N LYS A 107 -5.24 -6.17 16.73
CA LYS A 107 -5.61 -7.40 17.45
C LYS A 107 -4.44 -8.38 17.53
N ALA A 108 -3.63 -8.51 16.48
CA ALA A 108 -2.42 -9.32 16.52
C ALA A 108 -1.40 -8.82 17.56
N ILE A 109 -1.24 -7.50 17.68
CA ILE A 109 -0.40 -6.85 18.71
C ILE A 109 -0.92 -7.18 20.12
N SER A 110 -2.22 -7.02 20.34
CA SER A 110 -2.85 -7.33 21.64
C SER A 110 -2.69 -8.81 22.03
N VAL A 111 -2.85 -9.74 21.06
CA VAL A 111 -2.73 -11.19 21.31
C VAL A 111 -1.31 -11.62 21.60
N LEU A 112 -0.31 -11.08 20.88
CA LEU A 112 1.10 -11.42 21.13
C LEU A 112 1.67 -10.75 22.37
N ASN A 113 1.23 -9.54 22.66
CA ASN A 113 1.66 -8.74 23.81
C ASN A 113 3.18 -8.69 24.00
N VAL A 114 3.91 -8.36 22.95
CA VAL A 114 5.37 -8.25 22.92
C VAL A 114 5.80 -6.92 22.31
N PRO A 115 7.03 -6.43 22.61
CA PRO A 115 7.55 -5.21 21.99
C PRO A 115 7.40 -5.25 20.47
N THR A 116 6.69 -4.25 19.93
CA THR A 116 6.22 -4.24 18.55
C THR A 116 6.62 -2.97 17.82
N LEU A 117 7.18 -3.12 16.61
CA LEU A 117 7.40 -2.03 15.67
C LEU A 117 6.41 -2.15 14.50
N VAL A 118 5.60 -1.11 14.32
CA VAL A 118 4.71 -0.97 13.15
C VAL A 118 5.41 -0.10 12.12
N VAL A 119 5.63 -0.63 10.92
CA VAL A 119 6.32 0.05 9.81
C VAL A 119 5.33 0.43 8.74
N VAL A 120 5.25 1.71 8.40
CA VAL A 120 4.26 2.29 7.49
C VAL A 120 4.91 3.17 6.42
N PRO A 121 4.29 3.37 5.24
CA PRO A 121 4.91 4.12 4.15
C PRO A 121 4.93 5.65 4.34
N THR A 122 4.06 6.24 5.16
CA THR A 122 3.96 7.71 5.25
C THR A 122 3.78 8.21 6.68
N LEU A 123 4.14 9.47 6.92
CA LEU A 123 3.95 10.14 8.21
C LEU A 123 2.47 10.27 8.61
N GLU A 124 1.57 10.41 7.63
CA GLU A 124 0.13 10.42 7.88
C GLU A 124 -0.34 9.09 8.47
N LEU A 125 0.18 7.96 7.94
CA LEU A 125 -0.09 6.64 8.49
C LEU A 125 0.55 6.44 9.86
N VAL A 126 1.73 7.00 10.14
CA VAL A 126 2.29 7.00 11.50
C VAL A 126 1.30 7.61 12.49
N ARG A 127 0.77 8.79 12.19
CA ARG A 127 -0.22 9.48 13.04
C ARG A 127 -1.54 8.71 13.15
N GLN A 128 -1.98 8.07 12.04
CA GLN A 128 -3.20 7.27 12.03
C GLN A 128 -3.04 6.01 12.88
N TRP A 129 -1.96 5.25 12.70
CA TRP A 129 -1.70 4.04 13.47
C TRP A 129 -1.56 4.36 14.97
N LYS A 130 -0.82 5.44 15.33
CA LYS A 130 -0.70 5.90 16.71
C LYS A 130 -2.08 6.13 17.33
N ARG A 131 -2.93 6.96 16.71
CA ARG A 131 -4.28 7.26 17.21
C ARG A 131 -5.15 6.00 17.33
N GLU A 132 -5.08 5.08 16.36
CA GLU A 132 -5.87 3.86 16.40
C GLU A 132 -5.37 2.90 17.50
N LEU A 133 -4.06 2.81 17.72
CA LEU A 133 -3.48 2.03 18.81
C LEU A 133 -3.91 2.59 20.17
N GLU A 134 -3.68 3.88 20.41
CA GLU A 134 -4.08 4.57 21.65
C GLU A 134 -5.58 4.43 21.92
N ARG A 135 -6.42 4.67 20.90
CA ARG A 135 -7.87 4.60 21.02
C ARG A 135 -8.38 3.19 21.31
N ARG A 136 -7.81 2.17 20.67
CA ARG A 136 -8.34 0.79 20.75
C ARG A 136 -7.72 -0.01 21.89
N LEU A 137 -6.48 0.24 22.22
CA LEU A 137 -5.79 -0.44 23.32
C LEU A 137 -5.92 0.33 24.63
N GLY A 138 -6.12 1.66 24.62
CA GLY A 138 -6.37 2.48 25.82
C GLY A 138 -7.80 2.42 26.37
N ALA A 139 -8.75 1.79 25.64
CA ALA A 139 -10.19 1.76 26.03
C ALA A 139 -10.53 0.69 27.08
N GLY A 140 -9.55 0.01 27.67
CA GLY A 140 -9.77 -1.17 28.52
C GLY A 140 -10.09 -0.93 30.01
N GLY A 141 -10.21 0.33 30.48
CA GLY A 141 -10.54 0.61 31.88
C GLY A 141 -10.05 1.99 32.35
N GLU A 142 -10.59 2.48 33.46
CA GLU A 142 -10.13 3.73 34.09
C GLU A 142 -8.64 3.62 34.46
N GLY A 143 -7.78 4.39 33.76
CA GLY A 143 -6.38 4.59 34.10
C GLY A 143 -5.31 3.89 33.27
N ALA A 144 -5.64 3.04 32.28
CA ALA A 144 -4.64 2.40 31.43
C ALA A 144 -4.39 3.22 30.14
N GLU A 145 -3.56 4.23 30.24
CA GLU A 145 -3.08 4.96 29.05
C GLU A 145 -1.99 4.13 28.35
N VAL A 146 -2.26 3.67 27.12
CA VAL A 146 -1.28 2.94 26.32
C VAL A 146 -0.38 3.95 25.62
N GLU A 147 0.88 3.98 26.01
CA GLU A 147 1.87 4.86 25.39
C GLU A 147 2.38 4.30 24.08
N VAL A 148 2.15 5.04 22.99
CA VAL A 148 2.62 4.69 21.64
C VAL A 148 3.75 5.62 21.22
N GLY A 149 4.95 5.06 21.02
CA GLY A 149 6.10 5.76 20.47
C GLY A 149 5.92 6.07 18.99
N THR A 150 6.56 7.14 18.54
CA THR A 150 6.70 7.48 17.11
C THR A 150 8.17 7.71 16.80
N TYR A 151 8.68 6.91 15.84
CA TYR A 151 10.08 7.00 15.44
C TYR A 151 10.15 7.30 13.94
N SER A 152 10.27 8.58 13.60
CA SER A 152 10.18 9.09 12.24
C SER A 152 11.03 10.36 12.07
N GLY A 153 11.10 10.94 10.90
CA GLY A 153 11.78 12.21 10.66
C GLY A 153 11.25 13.39 11.48
N GLU A 154 10.05 13.28 12.07
CA GLU A 154 9.43 14.35 12.88
C GLU A 154 9.58 14.10 14.41
N ALA A 155 9.74 12.86 14.85
CA ALA A 155 9.82 12.50 16.27
C ALA A 155 10.64 11.24 16.48
N HIS A 156 11.43 11.20 17.55
CA HIS A 156 12.28 10.06 17.92
C HIS A 156 11.91 9.54 19.34
N ILE A 157 10.63 9.18 19.51
CA ILE A 157 10.12 8.66 20.79
C ILE A 157 10.00 7.14 20.66
N LEU A 158 10.89 6.41 21.34
CA LEU A 158 10.93 4.96 21.36
C LEU A 158 10.15 4.43 22.57
N LYS A 159 9.17 3.58 22.32
CA LYS A 159 8.35 2.87 23.31
C LYS A 159 8.22 1.41 22.92
N PRO A 160 7.78 0.51 23.83
CA PRO A 160 7.57 -0.90 23.50
C PRO A 160 6.62 -1.11 22.30
N LEU A 161 5.65 -0.22 22.16
CA LEU A 161 4.79 -0.14 20.99
C LEU A 161 5.15 1.13 20.22
N THR A 162 5.85 0.98 19.09
CA THR A 162 6.36 2.10 18.29
C THR A 162 5.88 2.01 16.85
N VAL A 163 5.55 3.16 16.26
CA VAL A 163 5.22 3.30 14.84
C VAL A 163 6.32 4.09 14.14
N SER A 164 6.82 3.58 13.01
CA SER A 164 7.90 4.18 12.22
C SER A 164 7.56 4.20 10.73
N THR A 165 8.23 5.05 9.95
CA THR A 165 8.19 4.96 8.50
C THR A 165 9.19 3.92 7.99
N TYR A 166 8.97 3.40 6.75
CA TYR A 166 9.94 2.49 6.10
C TYR A 166 11.32 3.12 5.99
N GLU A 167 11.41 4.40 5.63
CA GLU A 167 12.67 5.13 5.51
C GLU A 167 13.41 5.18 6.85
N THR A 168 12.70 5.53 7.92
CA THR A 168 13.32 5.65 9.25
C THR A 168 13.69 4.27 9.81
N ALA A 169 12.83 3.28 9.69
CA ALA A 169 13.11 1.91 10.12
C ALA A 169 14.33 1.33 9.36
N TYR A 170 14.48 1.63 8.07
CA TYR A 170 15.65 1.27 7.27
C TYR A 170 16.92 1.95 7.79
N LEU A 171 16.90 3.28 7.94
CA LEU A 171 18.06 4.06 8.37
C LEU A 171 18.51 3.74 9.80
N ARG A 172 17.60 3.24 10.63
CA ARG A 172 17.83 2.92 12.04
C ARG A 172 17.80 1.42 12.35
N ALA A 173 17.81 0.57 11.34
CA ALA A 173 17.77 -0.88 11.53
C ALA A 173 18.94 -1.41 12.37
N GLU A 174 20.13 -0.80 12.22
CA GLU A 174 21.31 -1.15 13.02
C GLU A 174 21.14 -0.90 14.54
N GLU A 175 20.30 0.08 14.90
CA GLU A 175 20.04 0.51 16.27
C GLU A 175 18.81 -0.22 16.86
N LEU A 176 17.78 -0.40 16.05
CA LEU A 176 16.47 -0.88 16.49
C LEU A 176 16.31 -2.41 16.39
N GLY A 177 17.22 -3.08 15.69
CA GLY A 177 17.04 -4.45 15.24
C GLY A 177 16.87 -5.51 16.33
N ASN A 178 17.30 -5.24 17.57
CA ASN A 178 17.18 -6.15 18.73
C ASN A 178 16.21 -5.63 19.82
N ARG A 179 15.44 -4.58 19.51
CA ARG A 179 14.53 -3.93 20.48
C ARG A 179 13.10 -4.48 20.44
N PHE A 180 12.73 -5.16 19.35
CA PHE A 180 11.37 -5.59 19.09
C PHE A 180 11.31 -7.08 18.73
N LEU A 181 10.26 -7.76 19.18
CA LEU A 181 9.98 -9.16 18.84
C LEU A 181 8.91 -9.32 17.77
N PHE A 182 8.14 -8.28 17.50
CA PHE A 182 7.10 -8.28 16.48
C PHE A 182 7.25 -7.12 15.51
N LEU A 183 7.24 -7.42 14.20
CA LEU A 183 7.20 -6.44 13.13
C LEU A 183 5.86 -6.51 12.40
N VAL A 184 5.18 -5.37 12.32
CA VAL A 184 3.97 -5.22 11.51
C VAL A 184 4.30 -4.28 10.35
N PHE A 185 4.21 -4.79 9.12
CA PHE A 185 4.44 -4.03 7.90
C PHE A 185 3.10 -3.66 7.25
N ASP A 186 2.67 -2.42 7.38
CA ASP A 186 1.53 -1.94 6.60
C ASP A 186 1.95 -1.62 5.17
N GLU A 187 1.10 -1.95 4.21
CA GLU A 187 1.41 -1.96 2.78
C GLU A 187 2.73 -2.73 2.49
N VAL A 188 2.81 -3.97 2.98
CA VAL A 188 4.02 -4.82 2.97
C VAL A 188 4.66 -5.00 1.59
N HIS A 189 3.93 -4.72 0.51
CA HIS A 189 4.47 -4.73 -0.84
C HIS A 189 5.60 -3.69 -1.06
N HIS A 190 5.82 -2.74 -0.15
CA HIS A 190 6.98 -1.85 -0.17
C HIS A 190 8.26 -2.53 0.31
N LEU A 191 8.14 -3.51 1.20
CA LEU A 191 9.28 -4.16 1.86
C LEU A 191 10.31 -4.78 0.90
N PRO A 192 9.94 -5.44 -0.23
CA PRO A 192 10.94 -6.01 -1.14
C PRO A 192 11.66 -4.98 -2.01
N SER A 193 11.42 -3.68 -1.83
CA SER A 193 12.13 -2.65 -2.56
C SER A 193 13.60 -2.56 -2.13
N PRO A 194 14.53 -2.18 -3.02
CA PRO A 194 15.93 -2.01 -2.67
C PRO A 194 16.09 -1.09 -1.45
N GLY A 195 16.84 -1.55 -0.45
CA GLY A 195 17.01 -0.90 0.84
C GLY A 195 16.02 -1.37 1.90
N PHE A 196 14.70 -1.37 1.63
CA PHE A 196 13.71 -1.72 2.66
C PHE A 196 13.73 -3.19 3.07
N ALA A 197 14.17 -4.11 2.20
CA ALA A 197 14.35 -5.53 2.54
C ALA A 197 15.27 -5.71 3.76
N SER A 198 16.27 -4.84 3.93
CA SER A 198 17.17 -4.89 5.07
C SER A 198 16.49 -4.65 6.43
N ILE A 199 15.31 -4.00 6.47
CA ILE A 199 14.52 -3.90 7.70
C ILE A 199 14.19 -5.30 8.21
N ALA A 200 13.69 -6.19 7.34
CA ALA A 200 13.40 -7.56 7.74
C ALA A 200 14.67 -8.38 8.04
N GLU A 201 15.79 -8.10 7.36
CA GLU A 201 17.06 -8.83 7.52
C GLU A 201 17.83 -8.48 8.80
N MET A 202 17.76 -7.21 9.21
CA MET A 202 18.51 -6.65 10.33
C MET A 202 17.76 -6.67 11.67
N PHE A 203 16.52 -7.15 11.71
CA PHE A 203 15.76 -7.31 12.94
C PHE A 203 15.69 -8.76 13.38
N VAL A 204 15.92 -8.99 14.68
CA VAL A 204 15.82 -10.32 15.33
C VAL A 204 14.39 -10.81 15.47
N ALA A 205 13.41 -9.95 15.25
CA ALA A 205 11.98 -10.20 15.47
C ALA A 205 11.51 -11.49 14.80
N PRO A 206 11.08 -12.51 15.57
CA PRO A 206 10.56 -13.77 15.03
C PRO A 206 9.16 -13.61 14.44
N TYR A 207 8.33 -12.74 15.03
CA TYR A 207 6.96 -12.55 14.59
C TYR A 207 6.89 -11.45 13.53
N ARG A 208 6.21 -11.72 12.40
CA ARG A 208 6.16 -10.81 11.25
C ARG A 208 4.80 -10.85 10.60
N LEU A 209 4.13 -9.70 10.56
CA LEU A 209 2.83 -9.55 9.93
C LEU A 209 2.92 -8.54 8.78
N GLY A 210 2.65 -8.99 7.57
CA GLY A 210 2.44 -8.11 6.42
C GLY A 210 0.96 -7.82 6.21
N LEU A 211 0.61 -6.56 6.04
CA LEU A 211 -0.75 -6.11 5.70
C LEU A 211 -0.72 -5.44 4.33
N THR A 212 -1.58 -5.83 3.42
CA THR A 212 -1.68 -5.18 2.09
C THR A 212 -3.04 -5.40 1.44
N ALA A 213 -3.41 -4.53 0.50
CA ALA A 213 -4.54 -4.77 -0.39
C ALA A 213 -4.15 -5.52 -1.68
N THR A 214 -2.86 -5.52 -2.02
CA THR A 214 -2.32 -6.19 -3.20
C THR A 214 -0.96 -6.78 -2.88
N TYR A 215 -0.84 -8.09 -3.05
CA TYR A 215 0.40 -8.81 -2.77
C TYR A 215 1.36 -8.77 -3.96
N GLU A 216 0.83 -8.99 -5.16
CA GLU A 216 1.61 -9.09 -6.39
C GLU A 216 2.11 -7.71 -6.83
N ARG A 217 3.39 -7.65 -7.24
CA ARG A 217 4.05 -6.49 -7.85
C ARG A 217 4.36 -6.76 -9.31
N GLU A 218 4.28 -5.73 -10.15
CA GLU A 218 4.57 -5.84 -11.58
C GLU A 218 6.05 -6.14 -11.89
N ASP A 219 6.96 -5.80 -10.96
CA ASP A 219 8.40 -6.05 -11.07
C ASP A 219 8.83 -7.45 -10.59
N GLY A 220 7.90 -8.23 -10.02
CA GLY A 220 8.15 -9.59 -9.51
C GLY A 220 8.81 -9.66 -8.13
N LEU A 221 9.20 -8.53 -7.53
CA LEU A 221 9.90 -8.51 -6.23
C LEU A 221 9.06 -9.05 -5.06
N HIS A 222 7.74 -9.22 -5.23
CA HIS A 222 6.90 -9.84 -4.21
C HIS A 222 7.30 -11.29 -3.87
N ALA A 223 8.08 -11.96 -4.72
CA ALA A 223 8.62 -13.29 -4.42
C ALA A 223 9.51 -13.29 -3.15
N ASP A 224 10.21 -12.18 -2.87
CA ASP A 224 11.05 -12.05 -1.69
C ASP A 224 10.25 -11.98 -0.38
N LEU A 225 8.95 -11.69 -0.43
CA LEU A 225 8.09 -11.67 0.76
C LEU A 225 7.99 -13.05 1.43
N GLU A 226 8.21 -14.15 0.68
CA GLU A 226 8.30 -15.49 1.27
C GLU A 226 9.41 -15.54 2.32
N ARG A 227 10.59 -15.09 1.96
CA ARG A 227 11.76 -15.05 2.84
C ARG A 227 11.63 -13.98 3.93
N LEU A 228 11.16 -12.79 3.58
CA LEU A 228 11.18 -11.61 4.47
C LEU A 228 10.11 -11.69 5.57
N VAL A 229 8.90 -12.15 5.24
CA VAL A 229 7.78 -12.16 6.19
C VAL A 229 7.06 -13.53 6.30
N GLY A 230 7.38 -14.52 5.48
CA GLY A 230 6.72 -15.85 5.49
C GLY A 230 5.60 -16.00 4.45
N GLY A 231 5.62 -15.19 3.38
CA GLY A 231 4.71 -15.35 2.25
C GLY A 231 3.27 -14.91 2.51
N LYS A 232 2.36 -15.34 1.64
CA LYS A 232 0.93 -15.01 1.72
C LYS A 232 0.17 -16.11 2.45
N VAL A 233 -0.38 -15.80 3.64
CA VAL A 233 -1.12 -16.77 4.48
C VAL A 233 -2.63 -16.64 4.38
N TYR A 234 -3.14 -15.47 3.99
CA TYR A 234 -4.57 -15.26 3.79
C TYR A 234 -4.84 -14.22 2.70
N GLU A 235 -5.88 -14.46 1.91
CA GLU A 235 -6.36 -13.50 0.92
C GLU A 235 -7.89 -13.56 0.83
N ILE A 236 -8.53 -12.39 0.85
CA ILE A 236 -9.95 -12.25 0.55
C ILE A 236 -10.18 -11.17 -0.50
N SER A 237 -11.05 -11.43 -1.46
CA SER A 237 -11.33 -10.49 -2.54
C SER A 237 -12.41 -9.47 -2.15
N VAL A 238 -12.44 -8.34 -2.89
CA VAL A 238 -13.47 -7.30 -2.73
C VAL A 238 -14.87 -7.88 -2.93
N GLU A 239 -15.03 -8.78 -3.92
CA GLU A 239 -16.31 -9.38 -4.30
C GLU A 239 -16.93 -10.20 -3.16
N LYS A 240 -16.10 -10.89 -2.36
CA LYS A 240 -16.58 -11.66 -1.20
C LYS A 240 -17.05 -10.78 -0.06
N LEU A 241 -16.55 -9.54 0.03
CA LEU A 241 -16.91 -8.59 1.09
C LEU A 241 -17.99 -7.60 0.65
N ALA A 242 -18.20 -7.40 -0.64
CA ALA A 242 -19.20 -6.50 -1.20
C ALA A 242 -20.63 -6.91 -0.73
N GLY A 243 -21.43 -5.92 -0.33
CA GLY A 243 -22.77 -6.12 0.22
C GLY A 243 -22.81 -6.53 1.70
N ARG A 244 -21.81 -7.25 2.20
CA ARG A 244 -21.77 -7.68 3.62
C ARG A 244 -20.96 -6.70 4.50
N HIS A 245 -19.69 -6.51 4.18
CA HIS A 245 -18.74 -5.70 4.96
C HIS A 245 -18.28 -4.44 4.22
N LEU A 246 -18.28 -4.47 2.90
CA LEU A 246 -18.06 -3.32 2.04
C LEU A 246 -19.36 -2.92 1.35
N ALA A 247 -19.47 -1.67 0.90
CA ALA A 247 -20.62 -1.23 0.13
C ALA A 247 -20.73 -2.03 -1.19
N ASN A 248 -21.94 -2.29 -1.64
CA ASN A 248 -22.17 -2.78 -3.00
C ASN A 248 -21.64 -1.75 -3.99
N TYR A 249 -21.05 -2.21 -5.11
CA TYR A 249 -20.52 -1.30 -6.10
C TYR A 249 -20.82 -1.72 -7.53
N THR A 250 -20.85 -0.73 -8.40
CA THR A 250 -20.96 -0.93 -9.85
C THR A 250 -19.84 -0.16 -10.55
N THR A 251 -19.19 -0.79 -11.53
CA THR A 251 -18.24 -0.10 -12.40
C THR A 251 -18.89 0.20 -13.74
N ARG A 252 -18.94 1.46 -14.11
CA ARG A 252 -19.47 1.94 -15.40
C ARG A 252 -18.35 2.50 -16.25
N ARG A 253 -18.18 1.98 -17.47
CA ARG A 253 -17.23 2.52 -18.44
C ARG A 253 -17.96 3.48 -19.36
N VAL A 254 -17.47 4.73 -19.40
CA VAL A 254 -17.90 5.77 -20.32
C VAL A 254 -16.84 5.87 -21.42
N VAL A 255 -17.26 5.63 -22.65
CA VAL A 255 -16.37 5.67 -23.81
C VAL A 255 -16.59 6.99 -24.55
N THR A 256 -15.52 7.76 -24.71
CA THR A 256 -15.54 9.04 -25.44
C THR A 256 -14.71 8.93 -26.72
N ASP A 257 -15.00 9.79 -27.72
CA ASP A 257 -14.15 9.97 -28.88
C ASP A 257 -13.23 11.15 -28.70
N LEU A 258 -12.06 11.12 -29.33
CA LEU A 258 -11.25 12.31 -29.53
C LEU A 258 -11.96 13.25 -30.53
N THR A 259 -11.80 14.56 -30.37
CA THR A 259 -12.21 15.49 -31.42
C THR A 259 -11.46 15.20 -32.72
N GLY A 260 -11.93 15.75 -33.84
CA GLY A 260 -11.27 15.54 -35.14
C GLY A 260 -9.81 16.00 -35.16
N GLU A 261 -9.51 17.12 -34.48
CA GLU A 261 -8.16 17.67 -34.35
C GLU A 261 -7.30 16.81 -33.42
N GLU A 262 -7.81 16.49 -32.22
CA GLU A 262 -7.16 15.61 -31.26
C GLU A 262 -6.85 14.22 -31.88
N ARG A 263 -7.76 13.71 -32.73
CA ARG A 263 -7.58 12.43 -33.42
C ARG A 263 -6.42 12.46 -34.40
N LYS A 264 -6.38 13.49 -35.27
CA LYS A 264 -5.30 13.68 -36.25
C LYS A 264 -3.94 13.79 -35.54
N GLU A 265 -3.89 14.59 -34.48
CA GLU A 265 -2.66 14.78 -33.72
C GLU A 265 -2.24 13.49 -32.98
N TYR A 266 -3.18 12.78 -32.37
CA TYR A 266 -2.93 11.49 -31.73
C TYR A 266 -2.34 10.49 -32.72
N GLU A 267 -2.95 10.30 -33.88
CA GLU A 267 -2.52 9.36 -34.90
C GLU A 267 -1.12 9.70 -35.44
N LYS A 268 -0.82 10.98 -35.66
CA LYS A 268 0.50 11.46 -36.05
C LYS A 268 1.59 10.98 -35.06
N TYR A 269 1.41 11.26 -33.78
CA TYR A 269 2.41 10.89 -32.78
C TYR A 269 2.43 9.39 -32.48
N HIS A 270 1.29 8.73 -32.56
CA HIS A 270 1.21 7.29 -32.39
C HIS A 270 1.95 6.55 -33.53
N ALA A 271 1.84 7.03 -34.77
CA ALA A 271 2.55 6.48 -35.92
C ALA A 271 4.07 6.58 -35.74
N VAL A 272 4.61 7.75 -35.36
CA VAL A 272 6.06 7.92 -35.11
C VAL A 272 6.59 6.85 -34.14
N PHE A 273 5.86 6.56 -33.08
CA PHE A 273 6.28 5.54 -32.11
C PHE A 273 6.17 4.12 -32.67
N THR A 274 5.06 3.78 -33.30
CA THR A 274 4.84 2.42 -33.83
C THR A 274 5.75 2.09 -35.01
N ASP A 275 6.03 3.07 -35.87
CA ASP A 275 6.93 2.89 -37.02
C ASP A 275 8.38 2.72 -36.57
N PHE A 276 8.82 3.48 -35.56
CA PHE A 276 10.13 3.25 -34.95
C PHE A 276 10.26 1.83 -34.39
N LEU A 277 9.24 1.32 -33.66
CA LEU A 277 9.29 -0.04 -33.14
C LEU A 277 9.36 -1.07 -34.24
N LYS A 278 8.58 -0.91 -35.34
CA LYS A 278 8.60 -1.79 -36.49
C LYS A 278 9.96 -1.77 -37.22
N GLN A 279 10.50 -0.58 -37.49
CA GLN A 279 11.78 -0.43 -38.18
C GLN A 279 12.96 -1.03 -37.41
N LYS A 280 12.93 -0.94 -36.09
CA LYS A 280 13.98 -1.48 -35.20
C LYS A 280 13.73 -2.92 -34.73
N GLY A 281 12.62 -3.55 -35.15
CA GLY A 281 12.24 -4.89 -34.72
C GLY A 281 12.01 -5.01 -33.20
N VAL A 282 11.67 -3.89 -32.53
CA VAL A 282 11.49 -3.87 -31.07
C VAL A 282 10.08 -4.29 -30.69
N VAL A 283 9.98 -5.34 -29.88
CA VAL A 283 8.70 -5.81 -29.35
C VAL A 283 8.67 -5.55 -27.83
N LEU A 284 7.68 -4.79 -27.39
CA LEU A 284 7.50 -4.45 -25.96
C LEU A 284 6.52 -5.43 -25.32
N ARG A 285 7.03 -6.52 -24.73
CA ARG A 285 6.22 -7.55 -24.03
C ARG A 285 6.19 -7.37 -22.52
N SER A 286 7.20 -6.69 -21.97
CA SER A 286 7.39 -6.57 -20.54
C SER A 286 7.82 -5.14 -20.12
N PRO A 287 7.66 -4.78 -18.85
CA PRO A 287 8.23 -3.54 -18.29
C PRO A 287 9.76 -3.44 -18.47
N ARG A 288 10.45 -4.59 -18.54
CA ARG A 288 11.89 -4.66 -18.78
C ARG A 288 12.24 -4.17 -20.20
N ASP A 289 11.49 -4.61 -21.22
CA ASP A 289 11.70 -4.18 -22.60
C ASP A 289 11.52 -2.67 -22.75
N PHE A 290 10.54 -2.12 -22.06
CA PHE A 290 10.31 -0.68 -22.04
C PHE A 290 11.46 0.07 -21.35
N ARG A 291 11.99 -0.44 -20.23
CA ARG A 291 13.18 0.15 -19.58
C ARG A 291 14.40 0.13 -20.49
N LEU A 292 14.62 -0.98 -21.20
CA LEU A 292 15.71 -1.08 -22.18
C LEU A 292 15.55 -0.04 -23.30
N LEU A 293 14.32 0.18 -23.79
CA LEU A 293 14.05 1.23 -24.75
C LEU A 293 14.34 2.63 -24.21
N VAL A 294 13.95 2.90 -22.95
CA VAL A 294 14.28 4.16 -22.26
C VAL A 294 15.80 4.35 -22.17
N MET A 295 16.55 3.32 -21.79
CA MET A 295 18.03 3.41 -21.69
C MET A 295 18.68 3.72 -23.05
N ARG A 296 18.12 3.25 -24.16
CA ARG A 296 18.61 3.55 -25.52
C ARG A 296 18.50 5.02 -25.89
N THR A 297 17.58 5.78 -25.28
CA THR A 297 17.38 7.20 -25.62
C THR A 297 18.59 8.08 -25.36
N GLY A 298 19.52 7.66 -24.51
CA GLY A 298 20.78 8.35 -24.27
C GLY A 298 21.77 8.26 -25.44
N ARG A 299 21.60 7.29 -26.35
CA ARG A 299 22.51 7.01 -27.48
C ARG A 299 21.83 6.97 -28.83
N ASP A 300 20.49 6.90 -28.87
CA ASP A 300 19.72 6.80 -30.11
C ASP A 300 18.65 7.92 -30.13
N ALA A 301 18.88 8.91 -30.98
CA ALA A 301 17.98 10.05 -31.16
C ALA A 301 16.59 9.62 -31.64
N GLY A 302 16.51 8.59 -32.51
CA GLY A 302 15.24 8.03 -32.97
C GLY A 302 14.43 7.37 -31.85
N ALA A 303 15.10 6.66 -30.92
CA ALA A 303 14.45 6.11 -29.73
C ALA A 303 13.91 7.23 -28.82
N ARG A 304 14.66 8.32 -28.68
CA ARG A 304 14.22 9.51 -27.92
C ARG A 304 13.02 10.16 -28.56
N GLU A 305 13.03 10.40 -29.85
CA GLU A 305 11.92 10.98 -30.60
C GLU A 305 10.66 10.10 -30.50
N ALA A 306 10.80 8.80 -30.69
CA ALA A 306 9.70 7.84 -30.58
C ALA A 306 9.06 7.83 -29.18
N LEU A 307 9.86 7.87 -28.12
CA LEU A 307 9.32 7.95 -26.75
C LEU A 307 8.66 9.29 -26.44
N LEU A 308 9.20 10.39 -26.93
CA LEU A 308 8.56 11.73 -26.82
C LEU A 308 7.21 11.74 -27.57
N ALA A 309 7.17 11.19 -28.77
CA ALA A 309 5.94 11.06 -29.56
C ALA A 309 4.90 10.18 -28.83
N ARG A 310 5.30 9.02 -28.29
CA ARG A 310 4.43 8.19 -27.47
C ARG A 310 3.84 8.96 -26.26
N ASN A 311 4.66 9.75 -25.56
CA ASN A 311 4.20 10.52 -24.42
C ASN A 311 3.23 11.65 -24.84
N ARG A 312 3.44 12.26 -26.02
CA ARG A 312 2.53 13.25 -26.59
C ARG A 312 1.19 12.61 -26.97
N ALA A 313 1.19 11.49 -27.70
CA ALA A 313 -0.02 10.74 -28.03
C ALA A 313 -0.81 10.36 -26.77
N ARG A 314 -0.11 9.81 -25.75
CA ARG A 314 -0.74 9.47 -24.48
C ARG A 314 -1.38 10.69 -23.80
N ARG A 315 -0.72 11.83 -23.79
CA ARG A 315 -1.24 13.07 -23.19
C ARG A 315 -2.49 13.56 -23.89
N ILE A 316 -2.56 13.48 -25.23
CA ILE A 316 -3.76 13.83 -26.00
C ILE A 316 -4.94 12.92 -25.60
N ALA A 317 -4.72 11.59 -25.58
CA ALA A 317 -5.76 10.64 -25.21
C ALA A 317 -6.28 10.85 -23.76
N LEU A 318 -5.39 11.18 -22.82
CA LEU A 318 -5.74 11.33 -21.40
C LEU A 318 -6.43 12.67 -21.11
N ASN A 319 -6.08 13.76 -21.84
CA ASN A 319 -6.55 15.11 -21.59
C ASN A 319 -7.62 15.59 -22.61
N SER A 320 -8.26 14.67 -23.32
CA SER A 320 -9.25 15.02 -24.34
C SER A 320 -10.39 15.86 -23.77
N SER A 321 -10.80 16.90 -24.51
CA SER A 321 -11.90 17.80 -24.16
C SER A 321 -13.24 17.06 -24.03
N THR A 322 -13.43 15.99 -24.78
CA THR A 322 -14.64 15.17 -24.70
C THR A 322 -14.79 14.43 -23.38
N LYS A 323 -13.67 14.14 -22.67
CA LYS A 323 -13.71 13.60 -21.32
C LYS A 323 -14.21 14.59 -20.30
N LEU A 324 -13.87 15.88 -20.44
CA LEU A 324 -14.39 16.93 -19.55
C LEU A 324 -15.89 17.07 -19.71
N LYS A 325 -16.42 16.98 -20.94
CA LYS A 325 -17.87 16.96 -21.18
C LYS A 325 -18.54 15.75 -20.52
N ALA A 326 -17.98 14.54 -20.69
CA ALA A 326 -18.49 13.36 -20.00
C ALA A 326 -18.38 13.44 -18.49
N LEU A 327 -17.35 14.10 -17.95
CA LEU A 327 -17.23 14.39 -16.52
C LEU A 327 -18.35 15.34 -16.06
N ALA A 328 -18.64 16.41 -16.78
CA ALA A 328 -19.75 17.33 -16.46
C ALA A 328 -21.07 16.58 -16.32
N GLU A 329 -21.41 15.72 -17.29
CA GLU A 329 -22.63 14.90 -17.24
C GLU A 329 -22.68 13.96 -16.03
N ILE A 330 -21.53 13.44 -15.58
CA ILE A 330 -21.46 12.60 -14.37
C ILE A 330 -21.67 13.47 -13.12
N LEU A 331 -21.05 14.66 -13.05
CA LEU A 331 -21.19 15.57 -11.92
C LEU A 331 -22.64 16.03 -11.76
N ASP A 332 -23.31 16.39 -12.88
CA ASP A 332 -24.71 16.77 -12.88
C ASP A 332 -25.64 15.63 -12.43
N ARG A 333 -25.39 14.40 -12.94
CA ARG A 333 -26.17 13.20 -12.56
C ARG A 333 -26.07 12.87 -11.08
N HIS A 334 -24.93 13.15 -10.45
CA HIS A 334 -24.64 12.86 -9.06
C HIS A 334 -24.55 14.12 -8.21
N PHE A 335 -25.30 15.14 -8.61
CA PHE A 335 -25.35 16.41 -7.85
C PHE A 335 -25.69 16.16 -6.38
N GLY A 336 -24.92 16.77 -5.48
CA GLY A 336 -25.08 16.62 -4.04
C GLY A 336 -24.42 15.39 -3.41
N GLU A 337 -23.98 14.40 -4.22
CA GLU A 337 -23.21 13.26 -3.73
C GLU A 337 -21.72 13.61 -3.51
N ARG A 338 -21.03 12.81 -2.68
CA ARG A 338 -19.59 12.95 -2.51
C ARG A 338 -18.84 12.21 -3.61
N ILE A 339 -18.09 12.96 -4.42
CA ILE A 339 -17.40 12.47 -5.61
C ILE A 339 -15.90 12.69 -5.48
N ILE A 340 -15.09 11.65 -5.78
CA ILE A 340 -13.65 11.77 -5.91
C ILE A 340 -13.27 11.55 -7.38
N ILE A 341 -12.54 12.51 -7.96
CA ILE A 341 -12.05 12.44 -9.33
C ILE A 341 -10.56 12.09 -9.29
N PHE A 342 -10.19 10.99 -9.93
CA PHE A 342 -8.81 10.52 -10.02
C PHE A 342 -8.23 10.79 -11.40
N THR A 343 -7.06 11.41 -11.44
CA THR A 343 -6.28 11.60 -12.67
C THR A 343 -4.83 11.15 -12.48
N GLU A 344 -4.07 11.03 -13.56
CA GLU A 344 -2.65 10.69 -13.52
C GLU A 344 -1.75 11.93 -13.51
N HIS A 345 -2.21 13.04 -14.10
CA HIS A 345 -1.40 14.23 -14.35
C HIS A 345 -1.95 15.47 -13.61
N ASN A 346 -1.05 16.19 -12.94
CA ASN A 346 -1.42 17.41 -12.23
C ASN A 346 -2.00 18.51 -13.15
N SER A 347 -1.56 18.57 -14.42
CA SER A 347 -2.14 19.50 -15.39
C SER A 347 -3.64 19.30 -15.58
N LEU A 348 -4.08 18.03 -15.59
CA LEU A 348 -5.51 17.70 -15.68
C LEU A 348 -6.25 17.98 -14.37
N VAL A 349 -5.59 17.77 -13.20
CA VAL A 349 -6.16 18.17 -11.90
C VAL A 349 -6.49 19.66 -11.91
N TYR A 350 -5.53 20.51 -12.29
CA TYR A 350 -5.74 21.97 -12.32
C TYR A 350 -6.75 22.41 -13.40
N ALA A 351 -6.81 21.73 -14.54
CA ALA A 351 -7.81 21.99 -15.56
C ALA A 351 -9.23 21.73 -15.03
N ILE A 352 -9.45 20.56 -14.40
CA ILE A 352 -10.72 20.19 -13.78
C ILE A 352 -11.08 21.13 -12.63
N SER A 353 -10.11 21.46 -11.78
CA SER A 353 -10.32 22.37 -10.66
C SER A 353 -10.83 23.74 -11.12
N ARG A 354 -10.26 24.29 -12.18
CA ARG A 354 -10.69 25.58 -12.76
C ARG A 354 -12.02 25.51 -13.49
N GLU A 355 -12.24 24.45 -14.26
CA GLU A 355 -13.46 24.27 -15.06
C GLU A 355 -14.69 24.08 -14.17
N PHE A 356 -14.57 23.27 -13.11
CA PHE A 356 -15.67 22.88 -12.26
C PHE A 356 -15.66 23.54 -10.87
N LEU A 357 -14.71 24.44 -10.59
CA LEU A 357 -14.53 25.14 -9.31
C LEU A 357 -14.47 24.17 -8.10
N VAL A 358 -13.73 23.06 -8.27
CA VAL A 358 -13.57 22.02 -7.25
C VAL A 358 -12.16 22.04 -6.65
N PRO A 359 -11.99 21.76 -5.34
CA PRO A 359 -10.68 21.75 -4.70
C PRO A 359 -9.78 20.64 -5.28
N ALA A 360 -8.50 20.99 -5.46
CA ALA A 360 -7.48 20.15 -6.05
C ALA A 360 -6.48 19.67 -5.00
N ILE A 361 -6.17 18.37 -4.99
CA ILE A 361 -5.11 17.79 -4.16
C ILE A 361 -4.04 17.18 -5.05
N THR A 362 -2.83 17.73 -4.98
CA THR A 362 -1.65 17.25 -5.71
C THR A 362 -0.47 17.04 -4.74
N HIS A 363 0.66 16.55 -5.23
CA HIS A 363 1.87 16.42 -4.42
C HIS A 363 2.44 17.77 -3.95
N THR A 364 2.12 18.84 -4.65
CA THR A 364 2.53 20.21 -4.28
C THR A 364 1.56 20.89 -3.29
N THR A 365 0.38 20.30 -3.02
CA THR A 365 -0.57 20.87 -2.06
C THR A 365 0.01 20.74 -0.64
N PRO A 366 0.16 21.87 0.10
CA PRO A 366 0.65 21.87 1.48
C PRO A 366 -0.13 20.93 2.38
N LYS A 367 0.52 20.42 3.44
CA LYS A 367 -0.11 19.43 4.35
C LYS A 367 -1.34 19.99 5.04
N GLU A 368 -1.29 21.24 5.48
CA GLU A 368 -2.36 21.96 6.18
C GLU A 368 -3.56 22.16 5.25
N GLU A 369 -3.33 22.66 4.04
CA GLU A 369 -4.36 22.86 3.02
C GLU A 369 -5.02 21.51 2.63
N ARG A 370 -4.21 20.45 2.47
CA ARG A 370 -4.72 19.10 2.20
C ARG A 370 -5.63 18.60 3.31
N ALA A 371 -5.21 18.78 4.57
CA ALA A 371 -5.99 18.40 5.73
C ALA A 371 -7.34 19.14 5.78
N GLU A 372 -7.32 20.46 5.52
CA GLU A 372 -8.51 21.29 5.46
C GLU A 372 -9.48 20.86 4.34
N ILE A 373 -8.96 20.59 3.14
CA ILE A 373 -9.80 20.12 2.01
C ILE A 373 -10.47 18.78 2.38
N LEU A 374 -9.71 17.84 2.95
CA LEU A 374 -10.24 16.52 3.33
C LEU A 374 -11.27 16.62 4.47
N GLU A 375 -11.07 17.52 5.43
CA GLU A 375 -12.02 17.78 6.48
C GLU A 375 -13.33 18.36 5.92
N LYS A 376 -13.24 19.41 5.08
CA LYS A 376 -14.41 20.00 4.41
C LYS A 376 -15.14 19.00 3.49
N PHE A 377 -14.41 18.03 2.91
CA PHE A 377 -15.01 16.96 2.15
C PHE A 377 -15.70 15.92 3.07
N ARG A 378 -15.11 15.62 4.25
CA ARG A 378 -15.72 14.75 5.27
C ARG A 378 -17.02 15.31 5.82
N ASP A 379 -17.04 16.59 6.12
CA ASP A 379 -18.23 17.31 6.64
C ASP A 379 -19.29 17.57 5.55
N GLY A 380 -18.93 17.33 4.28
CA GLY A 380 -19.82 17.55 3.14
C GLY A 380 -19.95 19.02 2.71
N ARG A 381 -19.10 19.91 3.22
CA ARG A 381 -18.96 21.29 2.70
C ARG A 381 -18.41 21.29 1.27
N TYR A 382 -17.46 20.41 0.98
CA TYR A 382 -17.07 20.07 -0.38
C TYR A 382 -17.73 18.74 -0.79
N LYS A 383 -18.39 18.73 -1.94
CA LYS A 383 -19.03 17.53 -2.49
C LYS A 383 -18.13 16.82 -3.50
N VAL A 384 -17.24 17.55 -4.14
CA VAL A 384 -16.34 17.03 -5.18
C VAL A 384 -14.90 17.41 -4.84
N VAL A 385 -13.97 16.48 -5.03
CA VAL A 385 -12.52 16.72 -4.91
C VAL A 385 -11.83 16.07 -6.10
N VAL A 386 -10.88 16.76 -6.72
CA VAL A 386 -10.04 16.20 -7.77
C VAL A 386 -8.63 15.97 -7.25
N THR A 387 -8.04 14.81 -7.60
CA THR A 387 -6.71 14.43 -7.12
C THR A 387 -5.88 13.74 -8.19
N SER A 388 -4.56 13.88 -8.07
CA SER A 388 -3.61 13.01 -8.74
C SER A 388 -3.29 11.78 -7.86
N LYS A 389 -2.15 11.14 -8.06
CA LYS A 389 -1.73 9.92 -7.32
C LYS A 389 -1.60 10.07 -5.79
N VAL A 390 -1.62 11.29 -5.27
CA VAL A 390 -1.33 11.60 -3.86
C VAL A 390 -2.32 10.96 -2.88
N LEU A 391 -3.58 10.74 -3.27
CA LEU A 391 -4.57 10.09 -2.41
C LEU A 391 -4.59 8.55 -2.55
N GLU A 392 -3.65 7.95 -3.31
CA GLU A 392 -3.63 6.51 -3.54
C GLU A 392 -3.11 5.74 -2.32
N GLU A 393 -2.13 6.28 -1.58
CA GLU A 393 -1.51 5.63 -0.41
C GLU A 393 -1.44 6.57 0.80
N GLY A 394 -1.67 6.01 1.97
CA GLY A 394 -1.33 6.63 3.25
C GLY A 394 -2.22 7.75 3.76
N ILE A 395 -3.26 8.17 3.02
CA ILE A 395 -4.14 9.25 3.45
C ILE A 395 -5.52 8.70 3.78
N ASP A 396 -6.07 9.08 4.93
CA ASP A 396 -7.46 8.77 5.30
C ASP A 396 -8.41 9.65 4.51
N VAL A 397 -8.81 9.16 3.33
CA VAL A 397 -9.78 9.86 2.48
C VAL A 397 -11.18 9.58 2.99
N PRO A 398 -11.99 10.62 3.24
CA PRO A 398 -13.37 10.45 3.64
C PRO A 398 -14.19 9.68 2.62
N GLU A 399 -15.28 9.08 3.07
CA GLU A 399 -16.15 8.27 2.24
C GLU A 399 -16.73 9.05 1.06
N ALA A 400 -16.65 8.47 -0.12
CA ALA A 400 -17.33 8.94 -1.32
C ALA A 400 -18.33 7.89 -1.81
N SER A 401 -19.41 8.31 -2.46
CA SER A 401 -20.38 7.44 -3.12
C SER A 401 -20.01 7.19 -4.58
N VAL A 402 -19.31 8.15 -5.19
CA VAL A 402 -18.95 8.11 -6.60
C VAL A 402 -17.45 8.34 -6.76
N GLY A 403 -16.80 7.48 -7.52
CA GLY A 403 -15.43 7.65 -8.00
C GLY A 403 -15.43 7.86 -9.50
N VAL A 404 -14.58 8.76 -10.01
CA VAL A 404 -14.40 8.95 -11.45
C VAL A 404 -12.92 8.83 -11.78
N ILE A 405 -12.55 7.88 -12.64
CA ILE A 405 -11.21 7.73 -13.17
C ILE A 405 -11.18 8.31 -14.58
N LEU A 406 -10.59 9.50 -14.74
CA LEU A 406 -10.36 10.11 -16.04
C LEU A 406 -9.11 9.62 -16.71
N SER A 407 -8.08 9.33 -15.94
CA SER A 407 -6.82 8.79 -16.41
C SER A 407 -6.14 8.01 -15.29
N GLY A 408 -5.31 7.05 -15.65
CA GLY A 408 -4.58 6.28 -14.66
C GLY A 408 -3.65 5.27 -15.30
N SER A 409 -2.70 4.75 -14.53
CA SER A 409 -1.84 3.66 -14.93
C SER A 409 -2.65 2.37 -15.16
N GLY A 410 -2.05 1.39 -15.84
CA GLY A 410 -2.62 0.04 -15.96
C GLY A 410 -2.54 -0.78 -14.68
N SER A 411 -2.05 -0.20 -13.58
CA SER A 411 -1.81 -0.90 -12.33
C SER A 411 -3.13 -1.32 -11.66
N ARG A 412 -3.24 -2.63 -11.39
CA ARG A 412 -4.35 -3.20 -10.62
C ARG A 412 -4.36 -2.71 -9.18
N ARG A 413 -3.18 -2.45 -8.64
CA ARG A 413 -3.01 -1.94 -7.27
C ARG A 413 -3.67 -0.57 -7.13
N GLU A 414 -3.32 0.39 -7.96
CA GLU A 414 -3.93 1.72 -7.97
C GLU A 414 -5.46 1.62 -8.15
N TYR A 415 -5.94 0.76 -9.05
CA TYR A 415 -7.37 0.55 -9.24
C TYR A 415 -8.06 0.02 -7.98
N LYS A 416 -7.52 -1.00 -7.32
CA LYS A 416 -8.06 -1.58 -6.08
C LYS A 416 -8.04 -0.56 -4.93
N GLN A 417 -6.98 0.24 -4.81
CA GLN A 417 -6.88 1.29 -3.80
C GLN A 417 -7.93 2.38 -4.03
N ARG A 418 -8.11 2.86 -5.26
CA ARG A 418 -9.16 3.83 -5.61
C ARG A 418 -10.55 3.29 -5.33
N LEU A 419 -10.82 2.05 -5.74
CA LEU A 419 -12.09 1.38 -5.45
C LEU A 419 -12.34 1.30 -3.95
N GLY A 420 -11.36 0.90 -3.15
CA GLY A 420 -11.47 0.81 -1.70
C GLY A 420 -11.76 2.14 -0.99
N ARG A 421 -11.50 3.29 -1.64
CA ARG A 421 -11.83 4.62 -1.09
C ARG A 421 -13.33 4.94 -1.22
N ILE A 422 -14.02 4.35 -2.18
CA ILE A 422 -15.46 4.56 -2.40
C ILE A 422 -16.33 3.46 -1.79
N LEU A 423 -15.73 2.33 -1.37
CA LEU A 423 -16.45 1.15 -0.87
C LEU A 423 -16.69 1.15 0.65
N ARG A 424 -16.23 2.12 1.41
CA ARG A 424 -16.46 2.16 2.85
C ARG A 424 -17.95 2.30 3.16
N LYS A 425 -18.46 1.44 4.05
CA LYS A 425 -19.82 1.60 4.59
C LYS A 425 -19.85 2.79 5.54
N THR A 426 -20.81 3.69 5.36
CA THR A 426 -21.01 4.82 6.27
C THR A 426 -21.53 4.28 7.61
N GLU A 427 -20.76 4.44 8.69
CA GLU A 427 -21.26 4.33 10.06
C GLU A 427 -22.12 5.58 10.38
N THR A 428 -23.20 5.79 9.66
CA THR A 428 -24.15 6.84 10.04
C THR A 428 -25.07 6.31 11.15
N GLY A 429 -24.82 6.84 12.35
CA GLY A 429 -25.76 7.03 13.45
C GLY A 429 -26.68 5.88 13.85
N LYS A 430 -26.64 5.52 15.13
CA LYS A 430 -27.64 4.73 15.87
C LYS A 430 -29.07 5.33 15.66
N GLY A 431 -29.64 5.12 14.48
CA GLY A 431 -31.02 5.46 14.18
C GLY A 431 -31.70 4.19 13.66
N LYS A 432 -32.46 3.50 14.51
CA LYS A 432 -33.39 2.46 14.11
C LYS A 432 -34.50 3.12 13.26
N GLY A 433 -34.29 3.22 11.94
CA GLY A 433 -35.29 3.66 10.98
C GLY A 433 -35.41 2.62 9.87
N LYS A 434 -36.58 1.96 9.78
CA LYS A 434 -36.99 1.10 8.66
C LYS A 434 -36.90 1.89 7.36
N GLY A 435 -36.07 1.45 6.38
CA GLY A 435 -36.06 2.01 5.02
C GLY A 435 -34.71 2.51 4.50
N LYS A 436 -33.54 2.10 5.05
CA LYS A 436 -32.24 2.46 4.47
C LYS A 436 -32.03 1.75 3.13
N LYS A 437 -32.10 2.50 2.02
CA LYS A 437 -31.58 2.06 0.71
C LYS A 437 -30.10 1.69 0.88
N GLU A 438 -29.72 0.47 0.52
CA GLU A 438 -28.32 0.07 0.48
C GLU A 438 -27.56 1.06 -0.40
N LYS A 439 -26.48 1.65 0.14
CA LYS A 439 -25.63 2.59 -0.59
C LYS A 439 -24.87 1.84 -1.67
N LEU A 440 -25.19 2.09 -2.93
CA LEU A 440 -24.47 1.58 -4.08
C LEU A 440 -23.35 2.56 -4.42
N ALA A 441 -22.10 2.14 -4.26
CA ALA A 441 -20.95 2.90 -4.73
C ALA A 441 -20.80 2.76 -6.25
N ILE A 442 -20.50 3.83 -6.96
CA ILE A 442 -20.33 3.80 -8.42
C ILE A 442 -18.94 4.27 -8.78
N LEU A 443 -18.23 3.46 -9.55
CA LEU A 443 -16.94 3.81 -10.13
C LEU A 443 -17.08 4.01 -11.65
N TYR A 444 -16.89 5.24 -12.10
CA TYR A 444 -16.83 5.56 -13.52
C TYR A 444 -15.40 5.47 -14.05
N GLU A 445 -15.19 4.81 -15.18
CA GLU A 445 -13.96 4.86 -15.97
C GLU A 445 -14.24 5.57 -17.29
N ILE A 446 -13.67 6.77 -17.49
CA ILE A 446 -13.79 7.50 -18.75
C ILE A 446 -12.57 7.16 -19.61
N VAL A 447 -12.79 6.59 -20.80
CA VAL A 447 -11.73 6.14 -21.71
C VAL A 447 -11.95 6.64 -23.12
N SER A 448 -10.89 7.09 -23.79
CA SER A 448 -10.95 7.51 -25.20
C SER A 448 -10.84 6.30 -26.11
N LYS A 449 -11.87 6.03 -26.94
CA LYS A 449 -11.86 4.90 -27.88
C LYS A 449 -10.77 5.05 -28.97
N ARG A 450 -10.33 3.91 -29.53
CA ARG A 450 -9.27 3.86 -30.55
C ARG A 450 -7.96 4.53 -30.10
N THR A 451 -7.63 4.39 -28.81
CA THR A 451 -6.37 4.83 -28.24
C THR A 451 -5.76 3.72 -27.37
N THR A 452 -4.50 3.88 -26.99
CA THR A 452 -3.82 2.94 -26.08
C THR A 452 -4.49 2.83 -24.71
N GLU A 453 -5.34 3.78 -24.36
CA GLU A 453 -6.05 3.84 -23.08
C GLU A 453 -7.03 2.69 -22.87
N VAL A 454 -7.68 2.24 -23.94
CA VAL A 454 -8.59 1.08 -23.89
C VAL A 454 -7.86 -0.18 -23.42
N GLY A 455 -6.64 -0.40 -23.92
CA GLY A 455 -5.78 -1.51 -23.49
C GLY A 455 -5.31 -1.37 -22.03
N ILE A 456 -5.02 -0.13 -21.61
CA ILE A 456 -4.66 0.18 -20.21
C ILE A 456 -5.84 -0.12 -19.27
N ALA A 457 -7.04 0.32 -19.62
CA ALA A 457 -8.25 0.08 -18.83
C ALA A 457 -8.63 -1.42 -18.75
N ARG A 458 -8.39 -2.21 -19.82
CA ARG A 458 -8.58 -3.66 -19.81
C ARG A 458 -7.61 -4.36 -18.83
N ARG A 459 -6.36 -3.95 -18.77
CA ARG A 459 -5.36 -4.52 -17.84
C ARG A 459 -5.68 -4.31 -16.36
N ARG A 460 -6.45 -3.26 -16.02
CA ARG A 460 -6.91 -3.01 -14.65
C ARG A 460 -7.93 -4.04 -14.16
N LYS A 461 -8.74 -4.60 -15.07
CA LYS A 461 -9.71 -5.65 -14.76
C LYS A 461 -9.06 -7.05 -14.84
N ASN A 462 -9.43 -7.93 -13.96
CA ASN A 462 -8.84 -9.29 -13.84
C ASN A 462 -9.19 -10.16 -15.07
N LYS A 463 -8.23 -11.02 -15.49
CA LYS A 463 -8.46 -12.09 -16.46
C LYS A 463 -9.54 -13.12 -16.04
N ASN A 464 -9.97 -13.15 -14.78
CA ASN A 464 -10.92 -14.15 -14.27
C ASN A 464 -12.40 -13.76 -14.38
N GLN A 465 -12.74 -12.53 -14.77
CA GLN A 465 -14.16 -12.17 -15.02
C GLN A 465 -14.62 -12.48 -16.43
N ASP A 466 -13.71 -12.68 -17.41
CA ASP A 466 -14.09 -13.02 -18.78
C ASP A 466 -14.46 -14.51 -18.97
N LYS A 467 -14.30 -15.37 -17.96
CA LYS A 467 -14.72 -16.78 -18.01
C LYS A 467 -16.19 -17.02 -17.59
N ASN A 468 -16.85 -16.05 -16.99
CA ASN A 468 -18.23 -16.18 -16.51
C ASN A 468 -19.28 -15.45 -17.38
N VAL A 469 -18.90 -14.95 -18.56
CA VAL A 469 -19.84 -14.29 -19.52
C VAL A 469 -19.96 -15.06 -20.83
N ALA A 470 -19.30 -16.22 -20.93
CA ALA A 470 -19.44 -17.16 -22.04
C ALA A 470 -19.89 -18.51 -21.48
N GLY A 471 -21.14 -18.55 -21.00
CA GLY A 471 -21.86 -19.73 -20.58
C GLY A 471 -23.32 -19.42 -20.58
#